data_993f803fcf7474961f6c63cf80543616
#
_entry.id   993f803fcf7474961f6c63cf80543616
#
_cell.length_a   1.000
_cell.length_b   1.000
_cell.length_c   1.000
_cell.angle_alpha   90.00
_cell.angle_beta   90.00
_cell.angle_gamma   90.00
#
_symmetry.space_group_name_H-M   'P 1'
#
loop_
_entity.id
_entity.type
_entity.pdbx_description
1 polymer ?
#
loop_
_entity_poly.entity_id
_entity_poly.type
_entity_poly.pdbx_seq_one_letter_code
_entity_poly.pdbx_strand_id
1 'polypeptide(L)'
;YDRCEPLQGSSSRRRSKGRQSGYEPHKRGLNTKIHLAVDSSGMPVRAIITEGTRADCKEAIHLIEGIDAQNLLADRGYDTSEIVAFALSAGINVVIPPKKNRKVQREYDRYLYKIRHLVENAFLWLKRWRGIATRYAKNTSSFLSAVHIRCIAIWLAVLA
;
A
#
# COMPACT_ATOMS: atom_id res chain seq x y z
N TYR A 1 -9.07 -20.75 1.56
CA TYR A 1 -9.63 -19.57 0.86
C TYR A 1 -9.19 -18.32 1.60
N ASP A 2 -8.02 -17.81 1.24
CA ASP A 2 -7.46 -16.57 1.79
C ASP A 2 -7.95 -15.39 0.95
N ARG A 3 -9.01 -14.72 1.39
CA ARG A 3 -9.37 -13.41 0.87
C ARG A 3 -8.54 -12.34 1.57
N CYS A 4 -7.48 -11.91 0.93
CA CYS A 4 -6.94 -10.60 1.23
C CYS A 4 -7.92 -9.55 0.69
N GLU A 5 -8.62 -8.82 1.55
CA GLU A 5 -9.47 -7.71 1.11
C GLU A 5 -8.59 -6.55 0.62
N PRO A 6 -8.93 -5.95 -0.54
CA PRO A 6 -8.10 -4.90 -1.13
C PRO A 6 -8.27 -3.59 -0.39
N LEU A 7 -7.16 -2.94 -0.08
CA LEU A 7 -7.14 -1.50 0.12
C LEU A 7 -7.68 -0.88 -1.17
N GLN A 8 -8.82 -0.19 -1.11
CA GLN A 8 -9.58 0.26 -2.27
C GLN A 8 -8.76 1.19 -3.18
N GLY A 9 -8.30 0.66 -4.31
CA GLY A 9 -7.81 1.46 -5.43
C GLY A 9 -8.96 1.76 -6.38
N SER A 10 -9.22 3.03 -6.67
CA SER A 10 -10.29 3.45 -7.58
C SER A 10 -10.06 2.96 -9.01
N SER A 11 -11.06 2.29 -9.60
CA SER A 11 -11.08 1.88 -11.00
C SER A 11 -11.51 3.03 -11.91
N SER A 12 -10.78 3.31 -12.98
CA SER A 12 -11.30 4.06 -14.11
C SER A 12 -11.24 3.24 -15.39
N ARG A 13 -12.41 3.09 -16.05
CA ARG A 13 -12.55 2.43 -17.34
C ARG A 13 -12.14 3.37 -18.47
N ARG A 14 -11.22 2.93 -19.34
CA ARG A 14 -11.22 3.31 -20.77
C ARG A 14 -10.69 2.20 -21.64
N ARG A 15 -11.46 1.86 -22.70
CA ARG A 15 -11.06 0.97 -23.80
C ARG A 15 -10.10 1.71 -24.72
N SER A 16 -8.95 1.11 -25.05
CA SER A 16 -8.22 1.40 -26.28
C SER A 16 -7.68 0.11 -26.89
N LYS A 17 -7.98 -0.11 -28.16
CA LYS A 17 -7.45 -1.20 -29.00
C LYS A 17 -5.98 -0.95 -29.32
N GLY A 18 -5.15 -1.98 -29.16
CA GLY A 18 -3.93 -2.21 -29.92
C GLY A 18 -2.63 -1.72 -29.30
N ARG A 19 -1.96 -2.59 -28.51
CA ARG A 19 -0.55 -2.98 -28.65
C ARG A 19 -0.20 -4.00 -27.57
N GLN A 20 0.45 -5.10 -27.98
CA GLN A 20 0.86 -6.20 -27.11
C GLN A 20 1.86 -5.68 -26.06
N SER A 21 1.42 -5.51 -24.84
CA SER A 21 2.20 -5.61 -23.63
C SER A 21 1.46 -6.65 -22.79
N GLY A 22 2.16 -7.63 -22.22
CA GLY A 22 1.63 -8.85 -21.63
C GLY A 22 0.65 -8.64 -20.46
N TYR A 23 -0.41 -7.91 -20.70
CA TYR A 23 -1.50 -7.65 -19.79
C TYR A 23 -2.73 -8.42 -20.27
N GLU A 24 -3.07 -9.50 -19.59
CA GLU A 24 -4.37 -10.12 -19.77
C GLU A 24 -5.47 -9.20 -19.25
N PRO A 25 -6.51 -8.91 -20.07
CA PRO A 25 -7.61 -8.06 -19.63
C PRO A 25 -8.54 -8.85 -18.72
N HIS A 26 -8.39 -8.71 -17.41
CA HIS A 26 -9.40 -9.16 -16.46
C HIS A 26 -10.72 -8.43 -16.72
N LYS A 27 -11.86 -9.10 -16.44
CA LYS A 27 -13.25 -8.60 -16.60
C LYS A 27 -13.52 -7.20 -16.01
N ARG A 28 -12.58 -6.64 -15.21
CA ARG A 28 -12.66 -5.31 -14.58
C ARG A 28 -11.71 -4.25 -15.16
N GLY A 29 -11.04 -4.52 -16.30
CA GLY A 29 -10.10 -3.59 -16.93
C GLY A 29 -8.71 -3.57 -16.29
N LEU A 30 -7.82 -2.72 -16.83
CA LEU A 30 -6.46 -2.51 -16.32
C LEU A 30 -6.52 -1.78 -14.97
N ASN A 31 -6.43 -2.52 -13.89
CA ASN A 31 -6.36 -1.97 -12.54
C ASN A 31 -4.90 -1.87 -12.10
N THR A 32 -4.57 -0.75 -11.47
CA THR A 32 -3.27 -0.53 -10.84
C THR A 32 -3.49 -0.28 -9.36
N LYS A 33 -2.68 -0.90 -8.54
CA LYS A 33 -2.66 -0.74 -7.10
C LYS A 33 -1.47 0.11 -6.69
N ILE A 34 -1.70 1.02 -5.74
CA ILE A 34 -0.64 1.76 -5.06
C ILE A 34 -0.51 1.15 -3.67
N HIS A 35 0.68 0.69 -3.32
CA HIS A 35 1.05 0.30 -1.97
C HIS A 35 1.86 1.44 -1.37
N LEU A 36 1.57 1.82 -0.14
CA LEU A 36 2.14 2.99 0.51
C LEU A 36 2.58 2.65 1.93
N ALA A 37 3.81 3.00 2.27
CA ALA A 37 4.27 3.11 3.64
C ALA A 37 4.30 4.57 4.06
N VAL A 38 3.87 4.85 5.28
CA VAL A 38 3.89 6.18 5.88
C VAL A 38 4.61 6.12 7.22
N ASP A 39 5.15 7.26 7.64
CA ASP A 39 5.74 7.42 8.97
C ASP A 39 4.66 7.64 10.06
N SER A 40 5.11 7.88 11.29
CA SER A 40 4.24 8.13 12.44
C SER A 40 3.41 9.43 12.33
N SER A 41 3.74 10.32 11.42
CA SER A 41 3.01 11.55 11.11
C SER A 41 2.06 11.39 9.93
N GLY A 42 2.02 10.20 9.31
CA GLY A 42 1.22 9.91 8.12
C GLY A 42 1.85 10.39 6.81
N MET A 43 3.14 10.75 6.84
CA MET A 43 3.86 11.22 5.66
C MET A 43 4.35 10.04 4.81
N PRO A 44 4.19 10.08 3.47
CA PRO A 44 4.59 8.98 2.62
C PRO A 44 6.12 8.81 2.59
N VAL A 45 6.57 7.60 2.93
CA VAL A 45 8.00 7.21 2.95
C VAL A 45 8.36 6.39 1.73
N ARG A 46 7.48 5.46 1.34
CA ARG A 46 7.72 4.59 0.18
C ARG A 46 6.41 4.29 -0.53
N ALA A 47 6.44 4.31 -1.86
CA ALA A 47 5.33 3.93 -2.71
C ALA A 47 5.77 2.86 -3.71
N ILE A 48 4.95 1.82 -3.88
CA ILE A 48 5.14 0.76 -4.88
C ILE A 48 3.86 0.64 -5.70
N ILE A 49 4.01 0.35 -6.98
CA ILE A 49 2.88 0.15 -7.88
C ILE A 49 2.90 -1.27 -8.41
N THR A 50 1.75 -1.92 -8.35
CA THR A 50 1.56 -3.27 -8.89
C THR A 50 0.28 -3.35 -9.72
N GLU A 51 0.11 -4.51 -10.35
CA GLU A 51 -1.17 -4.87 -10.96
C GLU A 51 -2.27 -4.98 -9.90
N GLY A 52 -3.49 -4.63 -10.27
CA GLY A 52 -4.62 -4.62 -9.36
C GLY A 52 -5.02 -5.98 -8.78
N THR A 53 -4.56 -7.07 -9.42
CA THR A 53 -4.81 -8.45 -8.97
C THR A 53 -3.82 -8.93 -7.92
N ARG A 54 -2.70 -8.24 -7.75
CA ARG A 54 -1.65 -8.63 -6.81
C ARG A 54 -2.12 -8.44 -5.36
N ALA A 55 -1.87 -9.45 -4.52
CA ALA A 55 -2.23 -9.38 -3.11
C ALA A 55 -1.33 -8.39 -2.36
N ASP A 56 -1.94 -7.55 -1.51
CA ASP A 56 -1.22 -6.48 -0.80
C ASP A 56 -0.12 -7.01 0.13
N CYS A 57 -0.35 -8.15 0.76
CA CYS A 57 0.62 -8.78 1.66
C CYS A 57 1.93 -9.20 0.96
N LYS A 58 1.92 -9.43 -0.36
CA LYS A 58 3.13 -9.80 -1.11
C LYS A 58 4.11 -8.63 -1.26
N GLU A 59 3.63 -7.40 -1.23
CA GLU A 59 4.47 -6.21 -1.35
C GLU A 59 4.89 -5.63 0.00
N ALA A 60 4.37 -6.17 1.10
CA ALA A 60 4.62 -5.64 2.44
C ALA A 60 6.11 -5.62 2.80
N ILE A 61 6.84 -6.70 2.50
CA ILE A 61 8.28 -6.79 2.79
C ILE A 61 9.04 -5.74 1.99
N HIS A 62 8.76 -5.59 0.70
CA HIS A 62 9.39 -4.56 -0.14
C HIS A 62 9.08 -3.13 0.32
N LEU A 63 7.91 -2.92 0.96
CA LEU A 63 7.57 -1.62 1.52
C LEU A 63 8.37 -1.26 2.76
N ILE A 64 8.74 -2.25 3.59
CA ILE A 64 9.39 -2.02 4.89
C ILE A 64 10.89 -2.34 4.88
N GLU A 65 11.39 -3.04 3.87
CA GLU A 65 12.81 -3.41 3.74
C GLU A 65 13.72 -2.18 3.78
N GLY A 66 14.72 -2.19 4.68
CA GLY A 66 15.68 -1.10 4.84
C GLY A 66 15.10 0.19 5.45
N ILE A 67 13.88 0.17 5.99
CA ILE A 67 13.34 1.28 6.77
C ILE A 67 13.66 1.03 8.23
N ASP A 68 14.31 2.01 8.87
CA ASP A 68 14.49 2.00 10.32
C ASP A 68 13.17 2.42 10.99
N ALA A 69 12.52 1.46 11.63
CA ALA A 69 11.23 1.65 12.28
C ALA A 69 11.14 0.85 13.58
N GLN A 70 10.55 1.43 14.60
CA GLN A 70 10.30 0.74 15.87
C GLN A 70 9.07 -0.17 15.81
N ASN A 71 8.05 0.24 15.06
CA ASN A 71 6.76 -0.44 15.01
C ASN A 71 6.26 -0.57 13.56
N LEU A 72 5.71 -1.74 13.22
CA LEU A 72 5.00 -1.98 11.96
C LEU A 72 3.50 -2.09 12.24
N LEU A 73 2.76 -1.10 11.77
CA LEU A 73 1.30 -1.06 11.85
C LEU A 73 0.70 -1.43 10.50
N ALA A 74 -0.12 -2.47 10.48
CA ALA A 74 -0.83 -2.85 9.26
C ALA A 74 -2.15 -3.56 9.58
N ASP A 75 -2.99 -3.71 8.58
CA ASP A 75 -4.25 -4.43 8.68
C ASP A 75 -4.06 -5.93 8.92
N ARG A 76 -5.11 -6.57 9.42
CA ARG A 76 -5.18 -8.02 9.59
C ARG A 76 -4.84 -8.82 8.32
N GLY A 77 -5.08 -8.24 7.13
CA GLY A 77 -4.69 -8.84 5.86
C GLY A 77 -3.20 -9.11 5.73
N TYR A 78 -2.38 -8.30 6.40
CA TYR A 78 -0.92 -8.41 6.43
C TYR A 78 -0.39 -9.39 7.49
N ASP A 79 -1.27 -10.03 8.29
CA ASP A 79 -0.87 -11.03 9.27
C ASP A 79 -0.48 -12.36 8.58
N THR A 80 0.68 -12.37 7.95
CA THR A 80 1.34 -13.57 7.41
C THR A 80 2.56 -13.92 8.25
N SER A 81 2.91 -15.20 8.31
CA SER A 81 4.10 -15.63 9.08
C SER A 81 5.37 -15.04 8.51
N GLU A 82 5.42 -14.85 7.20
CA GLU A 82 6.55 -14.26 6.47
C GLU A 82 6.79 -12.80 6.87
N ILE A 83 5.73 -11.95 6.84
CA ILE A 83 5.83 -10.53 7.22
C ILE A 83 6.21 -10.40 8.70
N VAL A 84 5.61 -11.22 9.56
CA VAL A 84 5.90 -11.19 10.99
C VAL A 84 7.33 -11.61 11.27
N ALA A 85 7.82 -12.68 10.65
CA ALA A 85 9.19 -13.14 10.81
C ALA A 85 10.19 -12.10 10.30
N PHE A 86 9.92 -11.48 9.13
CA PHE A 86 10.76 -10.42 8.58
C PHE A 86 10.84 -9.22 9.54
N ALA A 87 9.69 -8.72 10.02
CA ALA A 87 9.67 -7.57 10.91
C ALA A 87 10.44 -7.86 12.22
N LEU A 88 10.23 -9.03 12.81
CA LEU A 88 10.96 -9.42 14.04
C LEU A 88 12.46 -9.58 13.80
N SER A 89 12.89 -10.14 12.66
CA SER A 89 14.33 -10.24 12.33
C SER A 89 14.97 -8.87 12.11
N ALA A 90 14.21 -7.86 11.69
CA ALA A 90 14.64 -6.48 11.57
C ALA A 90 14.54 -5.69 12.89
N GLY A 91 14.15 -6.32 13.99
CA GLY A 91 13.97 -5.65 15.30
C GLY A 91 12.71 -4.77 15.37
N ILE A 92 11.77 -4.93 14.43
CA ILE A 92 10.56 -4.12 14.34
C ILE A 92 9.44 -4.80 15.13
N ASN A 93 8.81 -4.09 16.06
CA ASN A 93 7.65 -4.57 16.79
C ASN A 93 6.40 -4.65 15.88
N VAL A 94 5.69 -5.78 15.92
CA VAL A 94 4.56 -6.04 15.01
C VAL A 94 3.24 -5.67 15.67
N VAL A 95 2.61 -4.60 15.19
CA VAL A 95 1.31 -4.08 15.64
C VAL A 95 0.24 -4.40 14.58
N ILE A 96 0.06 -5.70 14.32
CA ILE A 96 -0.90 -6.23 13.35
C ILE A 96 -1.88 -7.14 14.09
N PRO A 97 -3.20 -6.92 14.00
CA PRO A 97 -4.19 -7.82 14.58
C PRO A 97 -4.08 -9.22 13.99
N PRO A 98 -3.99 -10.28 14.81
CA PRO A 98 -3.91 -11.64 14.29
C PRO A 98 -5.18 -12.05 13.55
N LYS A 99 -5.03 -12.90 12.52
CA LYS A 99 -6.16 -13.52 11.83
C LYS A 99 -6.91 -14.44 12.80
N LYS A 100 -8.24 -14.49 12.70
CA LYS A 100 -9.10 -15.31 13.58
C LYS A 100 -8.76 -16.81 13.57
N ASN A 101 -8.28 -17.31 12.43
CA ASN A 101 -7.92 -18.71 12.20
C ASN A 101 -6.45 -19.04 12.56
N ARG A 102 -5.70 -18.08 13.12
CA ARG A 102 -4.32 -18.33 13.56
C ARG A 102 -4.32 -19.22 14.80
N LYS A 103 -3.50 -20.29 14.78
CA LYS A 103 -3.39 -21.22 15.92
C LYS A 103 -2.90 -20.55 17.20
N VAL A 104 -1.92 -19.64 17.05
CA VAL A 104 -1.37 -18.86 18.16
C VAL A 104 -1.78 -17.41 17.97
N GLN A 105 -2.65 -16.92 18.86
CA GLN A 105 -3.05 -15.52 18.85
C GLN A 105 -1.96 -14.67 19.47
N ARG A 106 -1.58 -13.61 18.78
CA ARG A 106 -0.55 -12.67 19.21
C ARG A 106 -1.22 -11.47 19.86
N GLU A 107 -0.69 -11.05 21.00
CA GLU A 107 -1.05 -9.75 21.55
C GLU A 107 -0.41 -8.64 20.72
N TYR A 108 -1.10 -7.51 20.59
CA TYR A 108 -0.61 -6.32 19.91
C TYR A 108 -1.11 -5.08 20.62
N ASP A 109 -0.39 -3.97 20.50
CA ASP A 109 -0.78 -2.70 21.09
C ASP A 109 -1.99 -2.10 20.37
N ARG A 110 -3.14 -2.08 21.05
CA ARG A 110 -4.39 -1.54 20.51
C ARG A 110 -4.38 0.00 20.43
N TYR A 111 -3.57 0.67 21.24
CA TYR A 111 -3.43 2.13 21.19
C TYR A 111 -2.64 2.54 19.96
N LEU A 112 -1.48 1.94 19.74
CA LEU A 112 -0.71 2.17 18.52
C LEU A 112 -1.50 1.79 17.28
N TYR A 113 -2.26 0.71 17.32
CA TYR A 113 -3.06 0.29 16.18
C TYR A 113 -4.07 1.35 15.72
N LYS A 114 -4.56 2.21 16.61
CA LYS A 114 -5.48 3.30 16.24
C LYS A 114 -4.84 4.29 15.27
N ILE A 115 -3.53 4.47 15.32
CA ILE A 115 -2.78 5.39 14.44
C ILE A 115 -2.78 4.90 12.97
N ARG A 116 -3.15 3.64 12.71
CA ARG A 116 -3.23 3.08 11.36
C ARG A 116 -4.03 3.94 10.36
N HIS A 117 -5.03 4.70 10.83
CA HIS A 117 -5.81 5.60 9.97
C HIS A 117 -4.96 6.65 9.24
N LEU A 118 -3.73 6.91 9.68
CA LEU A 118 -2.83 7.86 9.01
C LEU A 118 -2.49 7.43 7.59
N VAL A 119 -2.36 6.12 7.31
CA VAL A 119 -2.14 5.63 5.94
C VAL A 119 -3.37 5.90 5.06
N GLU A 120 -4.57 5.80 5.61
CA GLU A 120 -5.81 6.12 4.89
C GLU A 120 -5.85 7.62 4.53
N ASN A 121 -5.46 8.50 5.46
CA ASN A 121 -5.33 9.93 5.21
C ASN A 121 -4.31 10.23 4.12
N ALA A 122 -3.16 9.56 4.12
CA ALA A 122 -2.15 9.71 3.06
C ALA A 122 -2.72 9.33 1.68
N PHE A 123 -3.51 8.24 1.60
CA PHE A 123 -4.21 7.90 0.37
C PHE A 123 -5.23 8.95 -0.05
N LEU A 124 -5.96 9.56 0.88
CA LEU A 124 -6.86 10.66 0.57
C LEU A 124 -6.10 11.86 0.00
N TRP A 125 -4.95 12.22 0.56
CA TRP A 125 -4.10 13.30 0.05
C TRP A 125 -3.54 13.01 -1.34
N LEU A 126 -3.12 11.77 -1.61
CA LEU A 126 -2.69 11.35 -2.94
C LEU A 126 -3.83 11.49 -3.96
N LYS A 127 -5.02 11.02 -3.60
CA LYS A 127 -6.20 11.02 -4.50
C LYS A 127 -6.81 12.41 -4.75
N ARG A 128 -6.47 13.43 -3.97
CA ARG A 128 -6.83 14.84 -4.30
C ARG A 128 -6.28 15.25 -5.67
N TRP A 129 -5.19 14.63 -6.13
CA TRP A 129 -4.68 14.87 -7.47
C TRP A 129 -5.38 13.94 -8.46
N ARG A 130 -6.17 14.52 -9.39
CA ARG A 130 -6.93 13.78 -10.39
C ARG A 130 -6.07 12.84 -11.24
N GLY A 131 -4.82 13.24 -11.54
CA GLY A 131 -3.88 12.41 -12.29
C GLY A 131 -3.61 11.05 -11.63
N ILE A 132 -3.68 10.99 -10.29
CA ILE A 132 -3.55 9.74 -9.52
C ILE A 132 -4.91 9.07 -9.37
N ALA A 133 -5.94 9.82 -8.98
CA ALA A 133 -7.27 9.26 -8.72
C ALA A 133 -7.88 8.57 -9.96
N THR A 134 -7.64 9.11 -11.15
CA THR A 134 -8.17 8.58 -12.43
C THR A 134 -7.12 7.90 -13.30
N ARG A 135 -5.85 7.89 -12.89
CA ARG A 135 -4.70 7.35 -13.62
C ARG A 135 -4.68 7.75 -15.09
N TYR A 136 -4.27 8.96 -15.39
CA TYR A 136 -4.11 9.41 -16.78
C TYR A 136 -2.87 8.83 -17.47
N ALA A 137 -1.84 8.49 -16.70
CA ALA A 137 -0.61 7.94 -17.24
C ALA A 137 -0.81 6.53 -17.81
N LYS A 138 -0.45 6.32 -19.07
CA LYS A 138 -0.54 5.01 -19.74
C LYS A 138 0.49 4.03 -19.20
N ASN A 139 1.74 4.49 -19.01
CA ASN A 139 2.84 3.66 -18.54
C ASN A 139 2.90 3.63 -17.01
N THR A 140 3.26 2.47 -16.47
CA THR A 140 3.39 2.28 -15.02
C THR A 140 4.49 3.16 -14.44
N SER A 141 5.64 3.31 -15.13
CA SER A 141 6.73 4.19 -14.71
C SER A 141 6.32 5.66 -14.63
N SER A 142 5.59 6.17 -15.62
CA SER A 142 5.06 7.53 -15.60
C SER A 142 4.04 7.74 -14.49
N PHE A 143 3.24 6.71 -14.20
CA PHE A 143 2.29 6.76 -13.09
C PHE A 143 3.01 6.75 -11.74
N LEU A 144 4.04 5.94 -11.56
CA LEU A 144 4.88 5.92 -10.35
C LEU A 144 5.56 7.28 -10.14
N SER A 145 6.11 7.88 -11.20
CA SER A 145 6.70 9.22 -11.13
C SER A 145 5.68 10.26 -10.67
N ALA A 146 4.45 10.21 -11.18
CA ALA A 146 3.38 11.10 -10.73
C ALA A 146 3.05 10.91 -9.24
N VAL A 147 3.03 9.66 -8.76
CA VAL A 147 2.84 9.35 -7.33
C VAL A 147 3.97 9.93 -6.50
N HIS A 148 5.24 9.75 -6.91
CA HIS A 148 6.40 10.30 -6.20
C HIS A 148 6.37 11.84 -6.15
N ILE A 149 6.08 12.51 -7.26
CA ILE A 149 5.94 13.98 -7.29
C ILE A 149 4.86 14.42 -6.30
N ARG A 150 3.73 13.71 -6.25
CA ARG A 150 2.68 14.05 -5.29
C ARG A 150 3.09 13.80 -3.84
N CYS A 151 3.83 12.73 -3.55
CA CYS A 151 4.41 12.48 -2.23
C CYS A 151 5.34 13.63 -1.82
N ILE A 152 6.23 14.08 -2.72
CA ILE A 152 7.11 15.23 -2.47
C ILE A 152 6.29 16.51 -2.19
N ALA A 153 5.23 16.76 -2.98
CA ALA A 153 4.36 17.92 -2.76
C ALA A 153 3.64 17.86 -1.40
N ILE A 154 3.28 16.67 -0.91
CA ILE A 154 2.70 16.49 0.43
C ILE A 154 3.73 16.87 1.50
N TRP A 155 4.99 16.43 1.37
CA TRP A 155 6.08 16.79 2.29
C TRP A 155 6.33 18.30 2.30
N LEU A 156 6.42 18.93 1.14
CA LEU A 156 6.66 20.37 1.02
C LEU A 156 5.53 21.20 1.64
N ALA A 157 4.28 20.73 1.55
CA ALA A 157 3.13 21.44 2.14
C ALA A 157 3.11 21.42 3.68
N VAL A 158 3.87 20.52 4.31
CA VAL A 158 4.01 20.48 5.77
C VAL A 158 5.19 21.36 6.24
N LEU A 159 6.18 21.56 5.37
CA LEU A 159 7.37 22.36 5.66
C LEU A 159 7.16 23.87 5.40
N ALA A 160 6.07 24.24 4.73
CA ALA A 160 5.71 25.63 4.40
C ALA A 160 4.79 26.23 5.45
#